data_e0417fb6c31136be36ca745ee445560f
#
_entry.id   e0417fb6c31136be36ca745ee445560f
#
_cell.length_a   1.000
_cell.length_b   1.000
_cell.length_c   1.000
_cell.angle_alpha   90.00
_cell.angle_beta   90.00
_cell.angle_gamma   90.00
#
_symmetry.space_group_name_H-M   'P 1'
#
loop_
_entity.id
_entity.type
_entity.pdbx_description
1 polymer ?
#
loop_
_entity_poly.entity_id
_entity_poly.type
_entity_poly.pdbx_seq_one_letter_code
_entity_poly.pdbx_strand_id
1 'polypeptide(L)'
;GYVSQDVNLFFGSLRDNIAMGAGHVSDDALLESVRISGLTEFVNQHPAGLAMPVGEHGQLLSGGQRQSVTIARALLNDPAILLFDEPTGSMDHSSEEDFKRNIAEYSQGKTLLVITHRTSLLELVNRIIVIDAGKIVADGAKEQVVEALRQGRIGRAS
;
A
#
# COMPACT_ATOMS: atom_id res chain seq x y z
N GLY A 1 7.39 -7.85 0.72
CA GLY A 1 7.17 -6.42 0.47
C GLY A 1 6.62 -5.72 1.70
N TYR A 2 7.20 -4.60 2.06
CA TYR A 2 6.76 -3.82 3.21
C TYR A 2 6.50 -2.37 2.82
N VAL A 3 5.33 -1.86 3.18
CA VAL A 3 4.94 -0.44 3.07
C VAL A 3 4.73 0.08 4.48
N SER A 4 5.58 1.02 4.90
CA SER A 4 5.46 1.68 6.22
C SER A 4 4.47 2.84 6.17
N GLN A 5 3.91 3.18 7.32
CA GLN A 5 3.07 4.37 7.48
C GLN A 5 3.84 5.65 7.11
N ASP A 6 5.12 5.73 7.52
CA ASP A 6 5.98 6.87 7.18
C ASP A 6 6.59 6.69 5.79
N VAL A 7 6.30 7.64 4.91
CA VAL A 7 6.79 7.63 3.54
C VAL A 7 8.15 8.33 3.45
N ASN A 8 9.19 7.55 3.18
CA ASN A 8 10.54 8.06 3.00
C ASN A 8 10.99 7.91 1.55
N LEU A 9 11.17 9.05 0.86
CA LEU A 9 11.79 9.13 -0.45
C LEU A 9 13.11 9.86 -0.36
N PHE A 10 14.03 9.49 -1.27
CA PHE A 10 15.38 10.03 -1.33
C PHE A 10 15.51 10.96 -2.53
N PHE A 11 16.44 11.87 -2.45
CA PHE A 11 16.80 12.70 -3.60
C PHE A 11 17.24 11.83 -4.77
N GLY A 12 16.66 12.06 -5.94
CA GLY A 12 16.92 11.27 -7.15
C GLY A 12 15.71 11.21 -8.05
N SER A 13 15.71 10.28 -8.99
CA SER A 13 14.57 10.06 -9.89
C SER A 13 13.49 9.18 -9.25
N LEU A 14 12.31 9.17 -9.90
CA LEU A 14 11.24 8.25 -9.54
C LEU A 14 11.70 6.79 -9.66
N ARG A 15 12.42 6.46 -10.76
CA ARG A 15 13.03 5.13 -10.97
C ARG A 15 13.94 4.73 -9.82
N ASP A 16 14.86 5.61 -9.40
CA ASP A 16 15.81 5.33 -8.32
C ASP A 16 15.09 5.03 -7.01
N ASN A 17 14.02 5.77 -6.74
CA ASN A 17 13.22 5.60 -5.54
C ASN A 17 12.42 4.29 -5.53
N ILE A 18 11.87 3.86 -6.67
CA ILE A 18 11.18 2.57 -6.79
C ILE A 18 12.19 1.42 -6.69
N ALA A 19 13.33 1.52 -7.39
CA ALA A 19 14.35 0.48 -7.47
C ALA A 19 15.27 0.40 -6.24
N MET A 20 15.05 1.25 -5.24
CA MET A 20 15.90 1.32 -4.06
C MET A 20 15.98 -0.01 -3.32
N GLY A 21 17.22 -0.46 -3.04
CA GLY A 21 17.49 -1.72 -2.36
C GLY A 21 17.30 -2.96 -3.23
N ALA A 22 16.86 -2.80 -4.47
CA ALA A 22 16.83 -3.89 -5.44
C ALA A 22 18.18 -3.99 -6.18
N GLY A 23 18.57 -5.20 -6.49
CA GLY A 23 19.75 -5.44 -7.33
C GLY A 23 19.48 -5.08 -8.81
N HIS A 24 19.59 -6.03 -9.71
CA HIS A 24 19.20 -5.83 -11.11
C HIS A 24 17.68 -5.82 -11.24
N VAL A 25 17.12 -4.72 -11.77
CA VAL A 25 15.69 -4.54 -11.99
C VAL A 25 15.44 -4.50 -13.49
N SER A 26 14.59 -5.41 -13.99
CA SER A 26 14.12 -5.35 -15.37
C SER A 26 13.13 -4.21 -15.56
N ASP A 27 13.08 -3.65 -16.78
CA ASP A 27 12.12 -2.61 -17.10
C ASP A 27 10.66 -3.12 -16.99
N ASP A 28 10.42 -4.39 -17.32
CA ASP A 28 9.09 -5.01 -17.20
C ASP A 28 8.62 -5.06 -15.72
N ALA A 29 9.48 -5.49 -14.80
CA ALA A 29 9.17 -5.52 -13.37
C ALA A 29 8.90 -4.11 -12.82
N LEU A 30 9.70 -3.13 -13.28
CA LEU A 30 9.51 -1.73 -12.89
C LEU A 30 8.17 -1.18 -13.40
N LEU A 31 7.85 -1.39 -14.68
CA LEU A 31 6.59 -0.92 -15.27
C LEU A 31 5.38 -1.61 -14.63
N GLU A 32 5.49 -2.89 -14.31
CA GLU A 32 4.42 -3.61 -13.63
C GLU A 32 4.21 -3.08 -12.20
N SER A 33 5.26 -2.80 -11.44
CA SER A 33 5.14 -2.20 -10.11
C SER A 33 4.51 -0.80 -10.16
N VAL A 34 4.84 0.00 -11.18
CA VAL A 34 4.24 1.31 -11.47
C VAL A 34 2.74 1.16 -11.78
N ARG A 35 2.37 0.16 -12.59
CA ARG A 35 0.98 -0.12 -12.94
C ARG A 35 0.15 -0.47 -11.71
N ILE A 36 0.63 -1.42 -10.91
CA ILE A 36 -0.10 -1.91 -9.74
C ILE A 36 -0.25 -0.81 -8.68
N SER A 37 0.79 0.02 -8.50
CA SER A 37 0.75 1.14 -7.54
C SER A 37 -0.08 2.35 -7.98
N GLY A 38 -0.64 2.34 -9.22
CA GLY A 38 -1.47 3.43 -9.73
C GLY A 38 -0.68 4.64 -10.26
N LEU A 39 0.63 4.50 -10.52
CA LEU A 39 1.48 5.60 -10.99
C LEU A 39 1.51 5.76 -12.51
N THR A 40 0.90 4.86 -13.29
CA THR A 40 1.04 4.82 -14.76
C THR A 40 0.67 6.14 -15.41
N GLU A 41 -0.49 6.71 -15.09
CA GLU A 41 -0.94 7.96 -15.69
C GLU A 41 -0.01 9.12 -15.33
N PHE A 42 0.38 9.23 -14.06
CA PHE A 42 1.33 10.24 -13.58
C PHE A 42 2.67 10.17 -14.30
N VAL A 43 3.22 8.98 -14.50
CA VAL A 43 4.49 8.76 -15.22
C VAL A 43 4.35 9.14 -16.68
N ASN A 44 3.24 8.76 -17.33
CA ASN A 44 3.01 9.05 -18.76
C ASN A 44 2.77 10.53 -19.06
N GLN A 45 2.25 11.28 -18.11
CA GLN A 45 2.02 12.73 -18.26
C GLN A 45 3.30 13.57 -18.12
N HIS A 46 4.34 13.02 -17.48
CA HIS A 46 5.59 13.77 -17.28
C HIS A 46 6.58 13.55 -18.42
N PRO A 47 7.17 14.63 -19.02
CA PRO A 47 8.07 14.50 -20.18
C PRO A 47 9.29 13.60 -19.92
N ALA A 48 9.79 13.54 -18.68
CA ALA A 48 10.92 12.70 -18.31
C ALA A 48 10.48 11.29 -17.86
N GLY A 49 9.18 10.97 -17.82
CA GLY A 49 8.69 9.67 -17.37
C GLY A 49 9.29 9.24 -16.02
N LEU A 50 9.80 8.05 -15.96
CA LEU A 50 10.45 7.50 -14.74
C LEU A 50 11.75 8.22 -14.34
N ALA A 51 12.36 8.99 -15.24
CA ALA A 51 13.56 9.79 -14.93
C ALA A 51 13.21 11.14 -14.25
N MET A 52 11.91 11.43 -14.01
CA MET A 52 11.51 12.65 -13.32
C MET A 52 12.11 12.74 -11.91
N PRO A 53 12.59 13.93 -11.48
CA PRO A 53 13.07 14.12 -10.12
C PRO A 53 11.91 14.11 -9.12
N VAL A 54 12.12 13.49 -7.96
CA VAL A 54 11.12 13.52 -6.86
C VAL A 54 11.37 14.63 -5.85
N GLY A 55 12.55 15.25 -5.89
CA GLY A 55 12.98 16.28 -4.92
C GLY A 55 13.45 15.69 -3.59
N GLU A 56 13.87 16.57 -2.68
CA GLU A 56 14.24 16.16 -1.32
C GLU A 56 12.98 15.64 -0.60
N HIS A 57 13.08 14.45 0.00
CA HIS A 57 11.97 13.80 0.69
C HIS A 57 10.69 13.66 -0.17
N GLY A 58 10.81 13.71 -1.50
CA GLY A 58 9.67 13.60 -2.40
C GLY A 58 8.79 14.87 -2.47
N GLN A 59 9.34 16.03 -2.17
CA GLN A 59 8.58 17.30 -2.12
C GLN A 59 7.92 17.71 -3.43
N LEU A 60 8.37 17.17 -4.57
CA LEU A 60 7.76 17.43 -5.88
C LEU A 60 6.55 16.54 -6.17
N LEU A 61 6.22 15.60 -5.26
CA LEU A 61 5.10 14.68 -5.38
C LEU A 61 4.00 15.02 -4.37
N SER A 62 2.74 14.73 -4.73
CA SER A 62 1.64 14.76 -3.76
C SER A 62 1.80 13.68 -2.68
N GLY A 63 1.05 13.76 -1.58
CA GLY A 63 1.05 12.73 -0.53
C GLY A 63 0.70 11.34 -1.08
N GLY A 64 -0.35 11.25 -1.89
CA GLY A 64 -0.78 10.01 -2.53
C GLY A 64 0.27 9.45 -3.50
N GLN A 65 0.90 10.32 -4.32
CA GLN A 65 1.97 9.90 -5.23
C GLN A 65 3.18 9.36 -4.46
N ARG A 66 3.60 10.02 -3.37
CA ARG A 66 4.67 9.49 -2.51
C ARG A 66 4.31 8.11 -1.95
N GLN A 67 3.07 7.93 -1.49
CA GLN A 67 2.58 6.64 -1.00
C GLN A 67 2.66 5.58 -2.11
N SER A 68 2.18 5.89 -3.32
CA SER A 68 2.25 4.99 -4.47
C SER A 68 3.67 4.58 -4.83
N VAL A 69 4.66 5.48 -4.68
CA VAL A 69 6.09 5.13 -4.89
C VAL A 69 6.57 4.09 -3.88
N THR A 70 6.19 4.19 -2.61
CA THR A 70 6.57 3.19 -1.60
C THR A 70 5.88 1.85 -1.85
N ILE A 71 4.65 1.88 -2.35
CA ILE A 71 3.94 0.67 -2.79
C ILE A 71 4.66 0.04 -3.97
N ALA A 72 4.99 0.80 -5.03
CA ALA A 72 5.73 0.29 -6.19
C ALA A 72 7.06 -0.36 -5.77
N ARG A 73 7.81 0.28 -4.87
CA ARG A 73 9.04 -0.27 -4.29
C ARG A 73 8.81 -1.62 -3.61
N ALA A 74 7.75 -1.73 -2.81
CA ALA A 74 7.43 -2.95 -2.07
C ALA A 74 7.04 -4.11 -2.98
N LEU A 75 6.46 -3.82 -4.16
CA LEU A 75 5.98 -4.81 -5.13
C LEU A 75 7.06 -5.24 -6.14
N LEU A 76 8.12 -4.45 -6.32
CA LEU A 76 9.08 -4.57 -7.41
C LEU A 76 9.70 -5.96 -7.58
N ASN A 77 9.96 -6.66 -6.47
CA ASN A 77 10.59 -7.99 -6.47
C ASN A 77 9.56 -9.13 -6.38
N ASP A 78 8.31 -8.88 -6.73
CA ASP A 78 7.21 -9.84 -6.70
C ASP A 78 7.14 -10.68 -5.40
N PRO A 79 7.06 -10.04 -4.21
CA PRO A 79 7.14 -10.76 -2.94
C PRO A 79 5.93 -11.66 -2.72
N ALA A 80 6.16 -12.83 -2.10
CA ALA A 80 5.10 -13.76 -1.68
C ALA A 80 4.31 -13.27 -0.45
N ILE A 81 4.90 -12.34 0.33
CA ILE A 81 4.30 -11.76 1.54
C ILE A 81 4.29 -10.24 1.41
N LEU A 82 3.11 -9.65 1.58
CA LEU A 82 2.88 -8.21 1.56
C LEU A 82 2.45 -7.77 2.96
N LEU A 83 3.15 -6.78 3.51
CA LEU A 83 2.82 -6.16 4.79
C LEU A 83 2.63 -4.66 4.56
N PHE A 84 1.41 -4.19 4.72
CA PHE A 84 1.00 -2.82 4.48
C PHE A 84 0.54 -2.16 5.78
N ASP A 85 1.19 -1.06 6.14
CA ASP A 85 0.84 -0.26 7.30
C ASP A 85 0.26 1.07 6.84
N GLU A 86 -1.05 1.26 7.03
CA GLU A 86 -1.85 2.41 6.56
C GLU A 86 -1.57 2.81 5.10
N PRO A 87 -1.66 1.87 4.14
CA PRO A 87 -1.15 2.06 2.77
C PRO A 87 -1.88 3.14 1.96
N THR A 88 -3.06 3.58 2.38
CA THR A 88 -3.86 4.58 1.67
C THR A 88 -4.05 5.88 2.46
N GLY A 89 -3.27 6.08 3.53
CA GLY A 89 -3.43 7.21 4.46
C GLY A 89 -3.39 8.60 3.81
N SER A 90 -2.61 8.75 2.73
CA SER A 90 -2.45 10.01 1.99
C SER A 90 -3.15 10.03 0.63
N MET A 91 -3.96 9.02 0.30
CA MET A 91 -4.67 8.91 -0.97
C MET A 91 -6.05 9.56 -0.89
N ASP A 92 -6.49 10.14 -1.99
CA ASP A 92 -7.89 10.50 -2.20
C ASP A 92 -8.74 9.26 -2.49
N HIS A 93 -10.06 9.43 -2.52
CA HIS A 93 -11.00 8.32 -2.69
C HIS A 93 -10.79 7.55 -4.02
N SER A 94 -10.55 8.26 -5.12
CA SER A 94 -10.33 7.62 -6.44
C SER A 94 -9.06 6.79 -6.43
N SER A 95 -7.96 7.34 -5.91
CA SER A 95 -6.67 6.64 -5.80
C SER A 95 -6.76 5.41 -4.88
N GLU A 96 -7.55 5.50 -3.79
CA GLU A 96 -7.80 4.37 -2.89
C GLU A 96 -8.58 3.25 -3.58
N GLU A 97 -9.61 3.58 -4.38
CA GLU A 97 -10.38 2.58 -5.14
C GLU A 97 -9.50 1.86 -6.18
N ASP A 98 -8.66 2.61 -6.90
CA ASP A 98 -7.70 2.03 -7.85
C ASP A 98 -6.68 1.13 -7.14
N PHE A 99 -6.16 1.57 -6.00
CA PHE A 99 -5.27 0.76 -5.16
C PHE A 99 -5.95 -0.54 -4.73
N LYS A 100 -7.16 -0.49 -4.20
CA LYS A 100 -7.90 -1.69 -3.77
C LYS A 100 -8.07 -2.69 -4.89
N ARG A 101 -8.52 -2.22 -6.06
CA ARG A 101 -8.71 -3.06 -7.25
C ARG A 101 -7.40 -3.74 -7.68
N ASN A 102 -6.33 -2.97 -7.80
CA ASN A 102 -5.04 -3.46 -8.26
C ASN A 102 -4.41 -4.44 -7.26
N ILE A 103 -4.50 -4.15 -5.96
CA ILE A 103 -3.95 -5.04 -4.91
C ILE A 103 -4.79 -6.30 -4.76
N ALA A 104 -6.12 -6.23 -4.89
CA ALA A 104 -6.97 -7.42 -4.86
C ALA A 104 -6.59 -8.44 -5.96
N GLU A 105 -6.27 -7.95 -7.16
CA GLU A 105 -5.79 -8.78 -8.26
C GLU A 105 -4.36 -9.31 -8.00
N TYR A 106 -3.44 -8.42 -7.66
CA TYR A 106 -2.02 -8.76 -7.48
C TYR A 106 -1.76 -9.70 -6.30
N SER A 107 -2.53 -9.59 -5.23
CA SER A 107 -2.33 -10.40 -4.01
C SER A 107 -2.91 -11.82 -4.10
N GLN A 108 -3.50 -12.20 -5.23
CA GLN A 108 -4.01 -13.56 -5.42
C GLN A 108 -2.86 -14.58 -5.29
N GLY A 109 -3.05 -15.58 -4.42
CA GLY A 109 -2.02 -16.58 -4.13
C GLY A 109 -0.87 -16.11 -3.25
N LYS A 110 -0.93 -14.88 -2.72
CA LYS A 110 0.06 -14.29 -1.81
C LYS A 110 -0.52 -14.12 -0.40
N THR A 111 0.37 -13.93 0.57
CA THR A 111 -0.04 -13.52 1.92
C THR A 111 -0.10 -12.00 2.00
N LEU A 112 -1.29 -11.45 2.28
CA LEU A 112 -1.49 -10.02 2.49
C LEU A 112 -1.85 -9.74 3.96
N LEU A 113 -1.03 -8.93 4.62
CA LEU A 113 -1.33 -8.35 5.94
C LEU A 113 -1.50 -6.84 5.78
N VAL A 114 -2.65 -6.32 6.21
CA VAL A 114 -2.96 -4.89 6.19
C VAL A 114 -3.22 -4.42 7.62
N ILE A 115 -2.46 -3.44 8.07
CA ILE A 115 -2.73 -2.71 9.32
C ILE A 115 -3.44 -1.43 8.91
N THR A 116 -4.66 -1.23 9.41
CA THR A 116 -5.44 -0.04 9.06
C THR A 116 -6.58 0.22 10.04
N HIS A 117 -6.99 1.48 10.13
CA HIS A 117 -8.22 1.91 10.78
C HIS A 117 -9.33 2.22 9.75
N ARG A 118 -9.07 2.07 8.45
CA ARG A 118 -10.02 2.32 7.36
C ARG A 118 -10.83 1.06 7.06
N THR A 119 -12.14 1.14 7.22
CA THR A 119 -13.04 0.01 6.95
C THR A 119 -13.13 -0.34 5.46
N SER A 120 -12.84 0.61 4.55
CA SER A 120 -12.79 0.38 3.11
C SER A 120 -11.76 -0.67 2.69
N LEU A 121 -10.63 -0.78 3.42
CA LEU A 121 -9.59 -1.76 3.13
C LEU A 121 -9.93 -3.19 3.60
N LEU A 122 -10.97 -3.37 4.39
CA LEU A 122 -11.42 -4.70 4.81
C LEU A 122 -11.91 -5.56 3.64
N GLU A 123 -12.20 -4.96 2.49
CA GLU A 123 -12.52 -5.70 1.25
C GLU A 123 -11.38 -6.61 0.80
N LEU A 124 -10.13 -6.23 1.07
CA LEU A 124 -8.93 -6.94 0.64
C LEU A 124 -8.61 -8.18 1.46
N VAL A 125 -9.25 -8.37 2.63
CA VAL A 125 -8.89 -9.41 3.59
C VAL A 125 -10.07 -10.34 3.88
N ASN A 126 -9.77 -11.55 4.34
CA ASN A 126 -10.75 -12.55 4.71
C ASN A 126 -10.77 -12.86 6.23
N ARG A 127 -9.76 -12.38 6.97
CA ARG A 127 -9.63 -12.53 8.43
C ARG A 127 -9.27 -11.19 9.04
N ILE A 128 -9.82 -10.90 10.20
CA ILE A 128 -9.55 -9.67 10.94
C ILE A 128 -9.07 -10.03 12.34
N ILE A 129 -8.00 -9.35 12.77
CA ILE A 129 -7.53 -9.35 14.14
C ILE A 129 -7.72 -7.93 14.69
N VAL A 130 -8.48 -7.80 15.76
CA VAL A 130 -8.68 -6.50 16.44
C VAL A 130 -7.77 -6.43 17.64
N ILE A 131 -6.97 -5.37 17.69
CA ILE A 131 -6.05 -5.10 18.79
C ILE A 131 -6.50 -3.83 19.50
N ASP A 132 -6.67 -3.91 20.82
CA ASP A 132 -6.96 -2.77 21.67
C ASP A 132 -6.11 -2.83 22.95
N ALA A 133 -5.55 -1.69 23.34
CA ALA A 133 -4.66 -1.59 24.52
C ALA A 133 -3.56 -2.67 24.56
N GLY A 134 -2.98 -3.03 23.40
CA GLY A 134 -1.92 -4.04 23.28
C GLY A 134 -2.38 -5.49 23.41
N LYS A 135 -3.69 -5.75 23.41
CA LYS A 135 -4.28 -7.11 23.51
C LYS A 135 -5.11 -7.42 22.28
N ILE A 136 -5.10 -8.68 21.85
CA ILE A 136 -6.04 -9.17 20.84
C ILE A 136 -7.41 -9.31 21.52
N VAL A 137 -8.38 -8.52 21.06
CA VAL A 137 -9.76 -8.52 21.57
C VAL A 137 -10.72 -9.27 20.65
N ALA A 138 -10.34 -9.48 19.40
CA ALA A 138 -11.04 -10.39 18.48
C ALA A 138 -10.08 -10.93 17.43
N ASP A 139 -10.36 -12.13 16.95
CA ASP A 139 -9.64 -12.81 15.87
C ASP A 139 -10.59 -13.79 15.18
N GLY A 140 -10.79 -13.65 13.89
CA GLY A 140 -11.70 -14.53 13.15
C GLY A 140 -11.98 -14.11 11.72
N ALA A 141 -12.92 -14.82 11.08
CA ALA A 141 -13.41 -14.50 9.75
C ALA A 141 -13.96 -13.07 9.71
N LYS A 142 -13.70 -12.34 8.62
CA LYS A 142 -14.07 -10.93 8.45
C LYS A 142 -15.54 -10.67 8.80
N GLU A 143 -16.45 -11.46 8.26
CA GLU A 143 -17.90 -11.27 8.43
C GLU A 143 -18.30 -11.38 9.91
N GLN A 144 -17.72 -12.32 10.65
CA GLN A 144 -18.03 -12.55 12.07
C GLN A 144 -17.49 -11.40 12.94
N VAL A 145 -16.25 -10.95 12.67
CA VAL A 145 -15.65 -9.86 13.44
C VAL A 145 -16.34 -8.54 13.16
N VAL A 146 -16.65 -8.23 11.89
CA VAL A 146 -17.38 -7.01 11.50
C VAL A 146 -18.76 -6.97 12.16
N GLU A 147 -19.49 -8.08 12.16
CA GLU A 147 -20.82 -8.15 12.81
C GLU A 147 -20.72 -7.98 14.34
N ALA A 148 -19.72 -8.59 14.97
CA ALA A 148 -19.50 -8.42 16.41
C ALA A 148 -19.13 -6.97 16.78
N LEU A 149 -18.36 -6.26 15.95
CA LEU A 149 -18.07 -4.83 16.11
C LEU A 149 -19.33 -3.97 15.99
N ARG A 150 -20.18 -4.23 14.98
CA ARG A 150 -21.45 -3.52 14.78
C ARG A 150 -22.40 -3.69 15.96
N GLN A 151 -22.41 -4.86 16.58
CA GLN A 151 -23.24 -5.18 17.73
C GLN A 151 -22.65 -4.70 19.07
N GLY A 152 -21.48 -4.05 19.07
CA GLY A 152 -20.79 -3.61 20.27
C GLY A 152 -20.29 -4.76 21.19
N ARG A 153 -20.19 -5.97 20.65
CA ARG A 153 -19.69 -7.15 21.40
C ARG A 153 -18.17 -7.16 21.56
N ILE A 154 -17.47 -6.41 20.71
CA ILE A 154 -16.04 -6.14 20.79
C ILE A 154 -15.96 -4.67 21.19
N GLY A 155 -15.93 -4.42 22.48
CA GLY A 155 -15.87 -3.09 23.05
C GLY A 155 -14.46 -2.73 23.49
N ARG A 156 -14.21 -1.43 23.68
CA ARG A 156 -13.00 -0.94 24.32
C ARG A 156 -12.82 -1.64 25.67
N ALA A 157 -11.63 -2.24 25.87
CA ALA A 157 -11.25 -2.71 27.19
C ALA A 157 -11.32 -1.50 28.13
N SER A 158 -12.24 -1.56 29.11
CA SER A 158 -12.38 -0.57 30.16
C SER A 158 -11.16 -0.54 31.06
#